data_918af1bb4407f9777229248ad7bfa1fb
#
_entry.id   918af1bb4407f9777229248ad7bfa1fb
#
_cell.length_a   1.000
_cell.length_b   1.000
_cell.length_c   1.000
_cell.angle_alpha   90.00
_cell.angle_beta   90.00
_cell.angle_gamma   90.00
#
_symmetry.space_group_name_H-M   'P 1'
#
loop_
_entity.id
_entity.type
_entity.pdbx_description
1 polymer ?
#
loop_
_entity_poly.entity_id
_entity_poly.type
_entity_poly.pdbx_seq_one_letter_code
_entity_poly.pdbx_strand_id
1 'polypeptide(L)'
;MQLRQKYEELTTLNTQVIAVALDTVEVLAPLARVLKLPYPLLADPLRAAFKSYGLLQREELLGGDFVLDATGVIRYVHRGTGAEDRPSWAELRQAVQAASQAKEN
;
A
#
# COMPACT_ATOMS: atom_id res chain seq x y z
N MET A 1 -9.18 -8.20 -1.76
CA MET A 1 -9.41 -7.45 -0.51
C MET A 1 -9.74 -5.99 -0.82
N GLN A 2 -10.63 -5.39 -0.08
CA GLN A 2 -11.04 -4.00 -0.28
C GLN A 2 -10.47 -3.15 0.85
N LEU A 3 -9.32 -2.54 0.63
CA LEU A 3 -8.68 -1.69 1.64
C LEU A 3 -9.61 -0.58 2.14
N ARG A 4 -10.40 -0.01 1.25
CA ARG A 4 -11.33 1.04 1.63
C ARG A 4 -12.34 0.57 2.67
N GLN A 5 -12.80 -0.68 2.56
CA GLN A 5 -13.74 -1.27 3.50
C GLN A 5 -13.09 -1.62 4.83
N LYS A 6 -11.77 -1.81 4.82
CA LYS A 6 -11.00 -2.18 6.01
C LYS A 6 -10.28 -0.99 6.65
N TYR A 7 -10.45 0.20 6.08
CA TYR A 7 -9.72 1.38 6.53
C TYR A 7 -9.97 1.71 7.99
N GLU A 8 -11.22 1.62 8.45
CA GLU A 8 -11.54 1.92 9.84
C GLU A 8 -10.83 0.97 10.80
N GLU A 9 -10.78 -0.30 10.44
CA GLU A 9 -10.08 -1.27 11.27
C GLU A 9 -8.57 -0.99 11.32
N LEU A 10 -7.98 -0.61 10.19
CA LEU A 10 -6.57 -0.21 10.17
C LEU A 10 -6.32 1.02 11.02
N THR A 11 -7.25 1.96 11.01
CA THR A 11 -7.15 3.15 11.86
C THR A 11 -7.16 2.78 13.34
N THR A 12 -7.98 1.81 13.73
CA THR A 12 -7.99 1.34 15.12
C THR A 12 -6.69 0.65 15.50
N LEU A 13 -5.94 0.16 14.52
CA LEU A 13 -4.62 -0.41 14.72
C LEU A 13 -3.51 0.65 14.63
N ASN A 14 -3.89 1.92 14.67
CA ASN A 14 -2.97 3.05 14.61
C ASN A 14 -2.11 3.03 13.34
N THR A 15 -2.73 2.71 12.21
CA THR A 15 -2.04 2.52 10.93
C THR A 15 -2.48 3.56 9.91
N GLN A 16 -1.51 4.18 9.25
CA GLN A 16 -1.76 5.10 8.14
C GLN A 16 -1.70 4.33 6.83
N VAL A 17 -2.72 4.51 6.00
CA VAL A 17 -2.75 3.89 4.67
C VAL A 17 -2.37 4.94 3.63
N ILE A 18 -1.50 4.55 2.70
CA ILE A 18 -1.12 5.39 1.56
C ILE A 18 -1.17 4.50 0.32
N ALA A 19 -1.88 4.94 -0.71
CA ALA A 19 -1.91 4.26 -2.01
C ALA A 19 -1.05 5.05 -3.00
N VAL A 20 -0.38 4.33 -3.90
CA VAL A 20 0.48 4.93 -4.92
C VAL A 20 0.10 4.36 -6.27
N ALA A 21 -0.09 5.23 -7.26
CA ALA A 21 -0.41 4.83 -8.63
C ALA A 21 0.48 5.56 -9.62
N LEU A 22 0.60 5.00 -10.83
CA LEU A 22 1.56 5.48 -11.82
C LEU A 22 1.14 6.71 -12.58
N ASP A 23 -0.14 7.08 -12.54
CA ASP A 23 -0.65 8.21 -13.31
C ASP A 23 -0.29 9.55 -12.67
N THR A 24 -0.58 10.63 -13.40
CA THR A 24 -0.36 11.99 -12.91
C THR A 24 -1.43 12.42 -11.93
N VAL A 25 -1.15 13.50 -11.20
CA VAL A 25 -2.12 14.08 -10.25
C VAL A 25 -3.41 14.47 -10.99
N GLU A 26 -3.30 15.00 -12.21
CA GLU A 26 -4.46 15.43 -13.00
C GLU A 26 -5.43 14.28 -13.29
N VAL A 27 -4.90 13.06 -13.42
CA VAL A 27 -5.71 11.85 -13.65
C VAL A 27 -6.23 11.30 -12.32
N LEU A 28 -5.37 11.24 -11.30
CA LEU A 28 -5.70 10.55 -10.06
C LEU A 28 -6.60 11.34 -9.12
N ALA A 29 -6.49 12.67 -9.11
CA ALA A 29 -7.29 13.48 -8.19
C ALA A 29 -8.80 13.34 -8.43
N PRO A 30 -9.31 13.42 -9.68
CA PRO A 30 -10.72 13.17 -9.93
C PRO A 30 -11.15 11.76 -9.53
N LEU A 31 -10.29 10.76 -9.80
CA LEU A 31 -10.57 9.38 -9.45
C LEU A 31 -10.71 9.19 -7.94
N ALA A 32 -9.81 9.78 -7.18
CA ALA A 32 -9.86 9.70 -5.71
C ALA A 32 -11.15 10.32 -5.17
N ARG A 33 -11.60 11.43 -5.78
CA ARG A 33 -12.85 12.06 -5.37
C ARG A 33 -14.07 11.20 -5.69
N VAL A 34 -14.11 10.62 -6.90
CA VAL A 34 -15.21 9.75 -7.32
C VAL A 34 -15.32 8.53 -6.42
N LEU A 35 -14.18 7.92 -6.10
CA LEU A 35 -14.12 6.73 -5.25
C LEU A 35 -14.26 7.06 -3.77
N LYS A 36 -14.22 8.34 -3.41
CA LYS A 36 -14.29 8.80 -2.01
C LYS A 36 -13.28 8.06 -1.12
N LEU A 37 -12.02 8.00 -1.59
CA LEU A 37 -10.97 7.31 -0.85
C LEU A 37 -10.69 8.02 0.48
N PRO A 38 -10.70 7.30 1.60
CA PRO A 38 -10.43 7.91 2.91
C PRO A 38 -8.93 8.09 3.19
N TYR A 39 -8.07 7.63 2.30
CA TYR A 39 -6.62 7.73 2.47
C TYR A 39 -5.99 8.36 1.22
N PRO A 40 -4.76 8.89 1.34
CA PRO A 40 -4.07 9.53 0.21
C PRO A 40 -3.82 8.58 -0.95
N LEU A 41 -4.00 9.09 -2.15
CA LEU A 41 -3.61 8.43 -3.39
C LEU A 41 -2.53 9.28 -4.03
N LEU A 42 -1.29 8.79 -4.01
CA LEU A 42 -0.13 9.52 -4.47
C LEU A 42 0.21 9.17 -5.91
N ALA A 43 0.67 10.16 -6.67
CA ALA A 43 1.05 9.99 -8.06
C ALA A 43 2.52 9.63 -8.17
N ASP A 44 2.85 8.63 -8.99
CA ASP A 44 4.22 8.22 -9.26
C ASP A 44 4.44 8.06 -10.78
N PRO A 45 4.24 9.14 -11.58
CA PRO A 45 4.27 9.04 -13.03
C PRO A 45 5.64 8.65 -13.57
N LEU A 46 6.72 8.94 -12.86
CA LEU A 46 8.09 8.59 -13.26
C LEU A 46 8.54 7.25 -12.69
N ARG A 47 7.65 6.53 -12.00
CA ARG A 47 7.90 5.19 -11.46
C ARG A 47 9.03 5.12 -10.43
N ALA A 48 9.34 6.25 -9.78
CA ALA A 48 10.45 6.30 -8.82
C ALA A 48 10.20 5.41 -7.61
N ALA A 49 9.01 5.49 -7.01
CA ALA A 49 8.66 4.66 -5.87
C ALA A 49 8.56 3.19 -6.27
N PHE A 50 7.97 2.90 -7.43
CA PHE A 50 7.86 1.53 -7.92
C PHE A 50 9.24 0.90 -8.10
N LYS A 51 10.21 1.66 -8.63
CA LYS A 51 11.59 1.17 -8.75
C LYS A 51 12.22 0.93 -7.38
N SER A 52 12.08 1.89 -6.47
CA SER A 52 12.70 1.81 -5.15
C SER A 52 12.19 0.60 -4.36
N TYR A 53 10.92 0.23 -4.56
CA TYR A 53 10.32 -0.89 -3.85
C TYR A 53 10.39 -2.22 -4.61
N GLY A 54 11.14 -2.24 -5.73
CA GLY A 54 11.35 -3.46 -6.49
C GLY A 54 10.13 -3.94 -7.26
N LEU A 55 9.22 -3.03 -7.62
CA LEU A 55 8.00 -3.37 -8.35
C LEU A 55 8.13 -3.22 -9.86
N LEU A 56 9.28 -2.78 -10.34
CA LEU A 56 9.58 -2.71 -11.76
C LEU A 56 10.66 -3.74 -12.07
N GLN A 57 10.28 -4.85 -12.69
CA GLN A 57 11.18 -5.94 -13.01
C GLN A 57 11.02 -6.30 -14.47
N ARG A 58 12.13 -6.30 -15.23
CA ARG A 58 12.15 -6.64 -16.65
C ARG A 58 11.10 -5.86 -17.46
N GLU A 59 10.97 -4.57 -17.15
CA GLU A 59 10.01 -3.68 -17.78
C GLU A 59 8.55 -4.00 -17.45
N GLU A 60 8.29 -4.96 -16.56
CA GLU A 60 6.97 -5.26 -16.08
C GLU A 60 6.73 -4.57 -14.72
N LEU A 61 5.53 -4.03 -14.57
CA LEU A 61 5.12 -3.40 -13.32
C LEU A 61 4.34 -4.38 -12.48
N LEU A 62 4.75 -4.52 -11.23
CA LEU A 62 4.10 -5.40 -10.27
C LEU A 62 3.26 -4.57 -9.30
N GLY A 63 2.14 -5.13 -8.86
CA GLY A 63 1.45 -4.60 -7.69
C GLY A 63 2.19 -5.00 -6.43
N GLY A 64 2.05 -4.22 -5.39
CA GLY A 64 2.72 -4.55 -4.14
C GLY A 64 2.03 -3.97 -2.94
N ASP A 65 2.13 -4.70 -1.83
CA ASP A 65 1.65 -4.27 -0.53
C ASP A 65 2.81 -4.33 0.44
N PHE A 66 3.04 -3.25 1.16
CA PHE A 66 4.16 -3.11 2.08
C PHE A 66 3.65 -2.61 3.42
N VAL A 67 4.18 -3.17 4.49
CA VAL A 67 3.91 -2.69 5.84
C VAL A 67 5.22 -2.22 6.45
N LEU A 68 5.23 -0.97 6.89
CA LEU A 68 6.40 -0.37 7.52
C LEU A 68 6.07 -0.10 8.99
N ASP A 69 7.08 -0.22 9.85
CA ASP A 69 6.91 0.17 11.24
C ASP A 69 7.07 1.70 11.39
N ALA A 70 6.93 2.19 12.61
CA ALA A 70 6.98 3.63 12.88
C ALA A 70 8.35 4.25 12.60
N THR A 71 9.38 3.44 12.50
CA THR A 71 10.74 3.92 12.19
C THR A 71 11.06 3.89 10.70
N GLY A 72 10.12 3.40 9.86
CA GLY A 72 10.30 3.32 8.42
C GLY A 72 10.90 2.01 7.92
N VAL A 73 11.08 1.03 8.81
CA VAL A 73 11.61 -0.28 8.42
C VAL A 73 10.49 -1.12 7.82
N ILE A 74 10.74 -1.72 6.65
CA ILE A 74 9.78 -2.60 6.00
C ILE A 74 9.71 -3.91 6.77
N ARG A 75 8.51 -4.26 7.24
CA ARG A 75 8.27 -5.47 8.03
C ARG A 75 7.51 -6.55 7.27
N TYR A 76 6.88 -6.19 6.17
CA TYR A 76 6.11 -7.13 5.37
C TYR A 76 6.11 -6.66 3.93
N VAL A 77 6.27 -7.61 3.01
CA VAL A 77 6.26 -7.34 1.57
C VAL A 77 5.44 -8.42 0.87
N HIS A 78 4.54 -7.98 0.01
CA HIS A 78 3.88 -8.88 -0.93
C HIS A 78 3.97 -8.24 -2.31
N ARG A 79 4.68 -8.88 -3.24
CA ARG A 79 4.75 -8.44 -4.63
C ARG A 79 3.89 -9.36 -5.47
N GLY A 80 2.85 -8.78 -6.08
CA GLY A 80 1.90 -9.54 -6.85
C GLY A 80 2.40 -9.83 -8.26
N THR A 81 2.13 -11.03 -8.75
CA THR A 81 2.47 -11.43 -10.12
C THR A 81 1.31 -11.23 -11.08
N GLY A 82 0.17 -10.76 -10.57
CA GLY A 82 -1.00 -10.46 -11.38
C GLY A 82 -2.07 -9.81 -10.53
N ALA A 83 -3.17 -9.43 -11.18
CA ALA A 83 -4.24 -8.68 -10.50
C ALA A 83 -4.89 -9.45 -9.35
N GLU A 84 -4.85 -10.78 -9.40
CA GLU A 84 -5.46 -11.63 -8.38
C GLU A 84 -4.47 -12.04 -7.29
N ASP A 85 -3.18 -11.77 -7.48
CA ASP A 85 -2.15 -12.13 -6.52
C ASP A 85 -2.02 -11.03 -5.48
N ARG A 86 -2.89 -11.07 -4.49
CA ARG A 86 -2.95 -10.08 -3.41
C ARG A 86 -3.02 -10.78 -2.06
N PRO A 87 -2.48 -10.15 -1.00
CA PRO A 87 -2.59 -10.73 0.32
C PRO A 87 -4.03 -10.75 0.79
N SER A 88 -4.38 -11.74 1.61
CA SER A 88 -5.68 -11.76 2.27
C SER A 88 -5.73 -10.67 3.33
N TRP A 89 -6.94 -10.28 3.73
CA TRP A 89 -7.08 -9.32 4.82
C TRP A 89 -6.47 -9.86 6.13
N ALA A 90 -6.67 -11.14 6.42
CA ALA A 90 -6.13 -11.74 7.62
C ALA A 90 -4.60 -11.67 7.66
N GLU A 91 -3.96 -11.94 6.53
CA GLU A 91 -2.50 -11.87 6.40
C GLU A 91 -1.99 -10.46 6.60
N LEU A 92 -2.62 -9.49 5.95
CA LEU A 92 -2.22 -8.09 6.05
C LEU A 92 -2.44 -7.54 7.46
N ARG A 93 -3.57 -7.87 8.08
CA ARG A 93 -3.87 -7.47 9.44
C ARG A 93 -2.84 -8.00 10.43
N GLN A 94 -2.45 -9.26 10.27
CA GLN A 94 -1.42 -9.85 11.12
C GLN A 94 -0.08 -9.13 10.94
N ALA A 95 0.28 -8.79 9.71
CA ALA A 95 1.52 -8.07 9.43
C ALA A 95 1.52 -6.68 10.08
N VAL A 96 0.40 -5.99 10.04
CA VAL A 96 0.26 -4.67 10.66
C VAL A 96 0.40 -4.77 12.18
N GLN A 97 -0.23 -5.78 12.80
CA GLN A 97 -0.10 -5.99 14.24
C GLN A 97 1.33 -6.29 14.65
N ALA A 98 2.01 -7.14 13.88
CA ALA A 98 3.40 -7.47 14.16
C ALA A 98 4.32 -6.25 14.04
N ALA A 99 4.11 -5.41 13.03
CA ALA A 99 4.89 -4.20 12.85
C ALA A 99 4.67 -3.20 13.98
N SER A 100 3.45 -3.11 14.49
CA SER A 100 3.14 -2.25 15.63
C SER A 100 3.87 -2.70 16.90
N GLN A 101 4.03 -4.00 17.09
CA GLN A 101 4.72 -4.54 18.26
C GLN A 101 6.24 -4.43 18.12
N ALA A 102 6.77 -4.50 16.90
CA ALA A 102 8.21 -4.50 16.66
C ALA A 102 8.90 -3.22 17.17
N LYS A 103 8.20 -2.10 17.16
CA LYS A 103 8.79 -0.83 17.59
C LYS A 103 8.98 -0.71 19.10
N GLU A 104 8.41 -1.62 19.86
CA GLU A 104 8.49 -1.60 21.33
C GLU A 104 9.73 -2.30 21.85
N ASN A 105 10.50 -2.91 20.97
CA ASN A 105 11.73 -3.59 21.34
C ASN A 105 12.98 -2.69 21.11
#